data_5745a6227e1445e8b1b409541b4f6517
#
_entry.id   5745a6227e1445e8b1b409541b4f6517
#
_cell.length_a   1.000
_cell.length_b   1.000
_cell.length_c   1.000
_cell.angle_alpha   90.00
_cell.angle_beta   90.00
_cell.angle_gamma   90.00
#
_symmetry.space_group_name_H-M   'P 1'
#
loop_
_entity.id
_entity.type
_entity.pdbx_description
1 polymer ?
#
loop_
_entity_poly.entity_id
_entity_poly.type
_entity_poly.pdbx_seq_one_letter_code
_entity_poly.pdbx_strand_id
1 'polypeptide(L)'
;MSIEHASAEGTPKEEIAARIDGLKRLMAKSGVDFSIIVQHVDLFYFTGSAQKGTLVVPVDGEPLYFVLRSVGRARAETSLPVIEAKSDRDMAKTLRAKGVLKGKGGMELDVVPVAVFRRLKDLMGLDDVADVSDPIKELRIVKSPFEIEQVRRSGAICDAVFVEAPLVIKEGVSEVEIDAALVAAGRRSGHQGLLRMRGLNQEMMNLYVTAGESGTVASAGDVPIAGLGVTAAVAQGSSLHRVQRSIPVLVDYGGGYNGYITDETRAFVVGRLDETFRKPYEVAREIIEDAQAFGKEGVDTTAIYDRAYAMAKKAGLEQHFMGFGPERVSFIGHGLGLEINELPVITGRHKRTLVEGNVFAFEPKFVFPGKGAVGIEVDFIARKDRLERVTRTPIDLVEL
;
A
#
# COMPACT_ATOMS: atom_id res chain seq x y z
N MET A 1 -13.61 -24.41 -21.54
CA MET A 1 -14.32 -23.56 -20.57
C MET A 1 -13.60 -22.23 -20.58
N SER A 2 -14.17 -21.20 -21.25
CA SER A 2 -13.61 -19.85 -21.23
C SER A 2 -13.80 -19.28 -19.83
N ILE A 3 -12.71 -18.97 -19.14
CA ILE A 3 -12.76 -18.24 -17.90
C ILE A 3 -12.97 -16.78 -18.29
N GLU A 4 -14.23 -16.36 -18.38
CA GLU A 4 -14.54 -14.94 -18.44
C GLU A 4 -14.31 -14.39 -17.03
N HIS A 5 -13.27 -13.58 -16.88
CA HIS A 5 -13.14 -12.72 -15.71
C HIS A 5 -14.19 -11.62 -15.82
N ALA A 6 -15.31 -11.83 -15.16
CA ALA A 6 -16.50 -10.99 -15.26
C ALA A 6 -16.30 -9.53 -14.74
N SER A 7 -15.10 -9.11 -14.36
CA SER A 7 -14.94 -7.82 -13.69
C SER A 7 -13.60 -7.08 -13.81
N ALA A 8 -12.54 -7.66 -14.33
CA ALA A 8 -11.26 -6.98 -14.34
C ALA A 8 -10.79 -6.66 -15.76
N GLU A 9 -10.61 -5.39 -16.06
CA GLU A 9 -9.77 -4.98 -17.17
C GLU A 9 -8.37 -5.55 -16.93
N GLY A 10 -7.88 -6.36 -17.88
CA GLY A 10 -6.48 -6.83 -17.84
C GLY A 10 -5.52 -5.65 -17.93
N THR A 11 -4.27 -5.86 -17.50
CA THR A 11 -3.23 -4.84 -17.69
C THR A 11 -2.98 -4.66 -19.20
N PRO A 12 -3.06 -3.44 -19.75
CA PRO A 12 -2.83 -3.19 -21.17
C PRO A 12 -1.44 -3.66 -21.62
N LYS A 13 -1.33 -4.12 -22.86
CA LYS A 13 -0.07 -4.60 -23.43
C LYS A 13 1.02 -3.52 -23.39
N GLU A 14 0.65 -2.30 -23.73
CA GLU A 14 1.52 -1.14 -23.76
C GLU A 14 2.06 -0.80 -22.36
N GLU A 15 1.23 -0.99 -21.35
CA GLU A 15 1.61 -0.81 -19.94
C GLU A 15 2.66 -1.85 -19.51
N ILE A 16 2.43 -3.12 -19.80
CA ILE A 16 3.39 -4.21 -19.54
C ILE A 16 4.72 -3.94 -20.24
N ALA A 17 4.68 -3.55 -21.52
CA ALA A 17 5.87 -3.25 -22.30
C ALA A 17 6.66 -2.07 -21.69
N ALA A 18 5.99 -0.98 -21.35
CA ALA A 18 6.63 0.20 -20.75
C ALA A 18 7.31 -0.12 -19.41
N ARG A 19 6.68 -0.95 -18.56
CA ARG A 19 7.25 -1.41 -17.28
C ARG A 19 8.50 -2.27 -17.48
N ILE A 20 8.44 -3.21 -18.40
CA ILE A 20 9.59 -4.07 -18.75
C ILE A 20 10.75 -3.24 -19.31
N ASP A 21 10.49 -2.30 -20.22
CA ASP A 21 11.50 -1.39 -20.76
C ASP A 21 12.10 -0.49 -19.68
N GLY A 22 11.26 -0.04 -18.73
CA GLY A 22 11.72 0.67 -17.54
C GLY A 22 12.73 -0.14 -16.73
N LEU A 23 12.39 -1.39 -16.43
CA LEU A 23 13.28 -2.30 -15.69
C LEU A 23 14.59 -2.55 -16.44
N LYS A 24 14.53 -2.83 -17.74
CA LYS A 24 15.72 -3.02 -18.59
C LYS A 24 16.66 -1.82 -18.52
N ARG A 25 16.13 -0.58 -18.60
CA ARG A 25 16.95 0.65 -18.49
C ARG A 25 17.64 0.76 -17.12
N LEU A 26 16.94 0.42 -16.03
CA LEU A 26 17.53 0.48 -14.68
C LEU A 26 18.57 -0.62 -14.47
N MET A 27 18.31 -1.83 -14.94
CA MET A 27 19.27 -2.94 -14.91
C MET A 27 20.54 -2.61 -15.67
N ALA A 28 20.42 -2.07 -16.89
CA ALA A 28 21.58 -1.67 -17.70
C ALA A 28 22.46 -0.64 -16.98
N LYS A 29 21.84 0.35 -16.29
CA LYS A 29 22.58 1.33 -15.47
C LYS A 29 23.33 0.70 -14.29
N SER A 30 22.79 -0.39 -13.74
CA SER A 30 23.36 -1.10 -12.58
C SER A 30 24.30 -2.26 -12.97
N GLY A 31 24.53 -2.47 -14.27
CA GLY A 31 25.36 -3.58 -14.79
C GLY A 31 24.74 -4.95 -14.50
N VAL A 32 23.41 -5.06 -14.48
CA VAL A 32 22.65 -6.31 -14.36
C VAL A 32 22.19 -6.71 -15.75
N ASP A 33 22.53 -7.93 -16.19
CA ASP A 33 22.26 -8.40 -17.55
C ASP A 33 20.87 -9.03 -17.70
N PHE A 34 20.33 -9.60 -16.61
CA PHE A 34 18.96 -10.14 -16.56
C PHE A 34 18.42 -10.15 -15.14
N SER A 35 17.10 -10.08 -14.96
CA SER A 35 16.44 -10.26 -13.68
C SER A 35 15.56 -11.51 -13.66
N ILE A 36 15.41 -12.11 -12.47
CA ILE A 36 14.56 -13.26 -12.17
C ILE A 36 13.55 -12.80 -11.13
N ILE A 37 12.31 -12.59 -11.54
CA ILE A 37 11.23 -12.04 -10.73
C ILE A 37 10.30 -13.17 -10.30
N VAL A 38 10.11 -13.31 -8.98
CA VAL A 38 9.33 -14.39 -8.36
C VAL A 38 8.28 -13.89 -7.37
N GLN A 39 8.41 -12.66 -6.87
CA GLN A 39 7.47 -12.07 -5.92
C GLN A 39 6.13 -11.79 -6.62
N HIS A 40 5.02 -12.12 -5.97
CA HIS A 40 3.69 -12.12 -6.59
C HIS A 40 3.22 -10.75 -7.09
N VAL A 41 3.56 -9.68 -6.36
CA VAL A 41 3.16 -8.32 -6.74
C VAL A 41 3.98 -7.84 -7.93
N ASP A 42 5.30 -8.10 -7.90
CA ASP A 42 6.20 -7.72 -8.99
C ASP A 42 5.90 -8.56 -10.25
N LEU A 43 5.57 -9.86 -10.10
CA LEU A 43 5.06 -10.67 -11.21
C LEU A 43 3.81 -10.04 -11.82
N PHE A 44 2.81 -9.67 -11.00
CA PHE A 44 1.61 -9.01 -11.50
C PHE A 44 1.93 -7.69 -12.18
N TYR A 45 2.79 -6.87 -11.58
CA TYR A 45 3.21 -5.59 -12.15
C TYR A 45 3.76 -5.73 -13.57
N PHE A 46 4.67 -6.69 -13.79
CA PHE A 46 5.34 -6.86 -15.08
C PHE A 46 4.60 -7.77 -16.07
N THR A 47 3.65 -8.57 -15.62
CA THR A 47 2.96 -9.54 -16.50
C THR A 47 1.46 -9.33 -16.62
N GLY A 48 0.82 -8.62 -15.70
CA GLY A 48 -0.63 -8.56 -15.56
C GLY A 48 -1.24 -9.84 -15.00
N SER A 49 -0.42 -10.83 -14.57
CA SER A 49 -0.87 -12.12 -14.07
C SER A 49 -0.12 -12.52 -12.80
N ALA A 50 -0.83 -12.95 -11.76
CA ALA A 50 -0.25 -13.39 -10.50
C ALA A 50 -0.26 -14.93 -10.35
N GLN A 51 -0.14 -15.66 -11.45
CA GLN A 51 -0.09 -17.12 -11.40
C GLN A 51 1.29 -17.60 -10.92
N LYS A 52 1.32 -18.82 -10.34
CA LYS A 52 2.58 -19.40 -9.85
C LYS A 52 3.58 -19.58 -10.99
N GLY A 53 4.60 -18.74 -11.03
CA GLY A 53 5.56 -18.70 -12.11
C GLY A 53 6.79 -17.86 -11.78
N THR A 54 7.59 -17.62 -12.79
CA THR A 54 8.80 -16.79 -12.75
C THR A 54 8.89 -16.00 -14.04
N LEU A 55 9.11 -14.71 -13.93
CA LEU A 55 9.45 -13.88 -15.08
C LEU A 55 10.97 -13.68 -15.13
N VAL A 56 11.55 -13.92 -16.29
CA VAL A 56 12.97 -13.60 -16.55
C VAL A 56 13.01 -12.49 -17.59
N VAL A 57 13.62 -11.37 -17.23
CA VAL A 57 13.76 -10.19 -18.10
C VAL A 57 15.22 -10.00 -18.43
N PRO A 58 15.70 -10.39 -19.61
CA PRO A 58 17.04 -10.03 -20.08
C PRO A 58 17.06 -8.56 -20.51
N VAL A 59 18.19 -7.87 -20.32
CA VAL A 59 18.38 -6.49 -20.83
C VAL A 59 18.27 -6.50 -22.35
N ASP A 60 18.98 -7.44 -22.98
CA ASP A 60 18.91 -7.64 -24.42
C ASP A 60 18.06 -8.89 -24.74
N GLY A 61 16.88 -8.69 -25.29
CA GLY A 61 15.99 -9.78 -25.69
C GLY A 61 14.58 -9.67 -25.11
N GLU A 62 13.76 -10.69 -25.40
CA GLU A 62 12.36 -10.73 -24.99
C GLU A 62 12.20 -11.28 -23.56
N PRO A 63 11.23 -10.77 -22.77
CA PRO A 63 10.91 -11.34 -21.47
C PRO A 63 10.38 -12.76 -21.61
N LEU A 64 10.69 -13.61 -20.64
CA LEU A 64 10.30 -15.02 -20.64
C LEU A 64 9.45 -15.30 -19.38
N TYR A 65 8.14 -15.43 -19.56
CA TYR A 65 7.23 -15.72 -18.45
C TYR A 65 6.95 -17.23 -18.36
N PHE A 66 7.58 -17.87 -17.38
CA PHE A 66 7.38 -19.28 -17.06
C PHE A 66 6.26 -19.44 -16.04
N VAL A 67 5.33 -20.34 -16.33
CA VAL A 67 4.19 -20.64 -15.44
C VAL A 67 4.15 -22.10 -15.08
N LEU A 68 4.15 -22.39 -13.78
CA LEU A 68 4.18 -23.74 -13.23
C LEU A 68 2.78 -24.35 -13.03
N ARG A 69 1.75 -23.49 -12.85
CA ARG A 69 0.36 -23.92 -12.64
C ARG A 69 -0.61 -22.90 -13.23
N SER A 70 -1.78 -23.38 -13.62
CA SER A 70 -2.85 -22.53 -14.19
C SER A 70 -2.42 -21.80 -15.47
N VAL A 71 -1.69 -22.49 -16.35
CA VAL A 71 -1.14 -21.96 -17.60
C VAL A 71 -2.23 -21.34 -18.49
N GLY A 72 -3.39 -21.98 -18.61
CA GLY A 72 -4.54 -21.44 -19.37
C GLY A 72 -5.04 -20.12 -18.83
N ARG A 73 -5.05 -19.96 -17.49
CA ARG A 73 -5.42 -18.72 -16.82
C ARG A 73 -4.38 -17.62 -17.06
N ALA A 74 -3.10 -17.93 -16.90
CA ALA A 74 -2.04 -16.98 -17.21
C ALA A 74 -2.12 -16.45 -18.64
N ARG A 75 -2.35 -17.33 -19.62
CA ARG A 75 -2.52 -16.93 -21.03
C ARG A 75 -3.72 -16.02 -21.28
N ALA A 76 -4.76 -16.10 -20.45
CA ALA A 76 -5.92 -15.23 -20.55
C ALA A 76 -5.68 -13.87 -19.84
N GLU A 77 -4.77 -13.80 -18.89
CA GLU A 77 -4.51 -12.61 -18.07
C GLU A 77 -3.39 -11.71 -18.61
N THR A 78 -2.44 -12.27 -19.38
CA THR A 78 -1.24 -11.52 -19.83
C THR A 78 -1.17 -11.41 -21.35
N SER A 79 -0.56 -10.32 -21.82
CA SER A 79 -0.17 -10.17 -23.23
C SER A 79 1.19 -10.80 -23.54
N LEU A 80 1.94 -11.25 -22.55
CA LEU A 80 3.24 -11.91 -22.76
C LEU A 80 3.09 -13.36 -23.22
N PRO A 81 4.01 -13.87 -24.03
CA PRO A 81 4.07 -15.30 -24.32
C PRO A 81 4.31 -16.12 -23.05
N VAL A 82 3.36 -17.00 -22.73
CA VAL A 82 3.45 -17.88 -21.54
C VAL A 82 4.13 -19.19 -21.92
N ILE A 83 5.22 -19.49 -21.23
CA ILE A 83 5.97 -20.73 -21.32
C ILE A 83 5.57 -21.65 -20.18
N GLU A 84 4.98 -22.80 -20.49
CA GLU A 84 4.68 -23.82 -19.50
C GLU A 84 5.96 -24.47 -19.01
N ALA A 85 6.17 -24.53 -17.69
CA ALA A 85 7.29 -25.19 -17.06
C ALA A 85 6.80 -26.19 -16.00
N LYS A 86 7.40 -27.38 -15.98
CA LYS A 86 7.05 -28.42 -15.01
C LYS A 86 7.73 -28.20 -13.65
N SER A 87 8.85 -27.48 -13.64
CA SER A 87 9.65 -27.21 -12.45
C SER A 87 10.68 -26.08 -12.71
N ASP A 88 11.27 -25.55 -11.63
CA ASP A 88 12.41 -24.61 -11.75
C ASP A 88 13.61 -25.19 -12.51
N ARG A 89 13.80 -26.54 -12.46
CA ARG A 89 14.83 -27.22 -13.21
C ARG A 89 14.56 -27.22 -14.72
N ASP A 90 13.32 -27.40 -15.12
CA ASP A 90 12.87 -27.33 -16.50
C ASP A 90 13.00 -25.90 -17.06
N MET A 91 12.63 -24.90 -16.27
CA MET A 91 12.86 -23.48 -16.57
C MET A 91 14.36 -23.20 -16.77
N ALA A 92 15.22 -23.60 -15.84
CA ALA A 92 16.67 -23.37 -15.93
C ALA A 92 17.28 -24.03 -17.18
N LYS A 93 16.82 -25.23 -17.55
CA LYS A 93 17.21 -25.90 -18.81
C LYS A 93 16.84 -25.08 -20.03
N THR A 94 15.62 -24.57 -20.07
CA THR A 94 15.12 -23.72 -21.17
C THR A 94 15.90 -22.41 -21.29
N LEU A 95 16.18 -21.75 -20.16
CA LEU A 95 16.96 -20.50 -20.11
C LEU A 95 18.39 -20.70 -20.62
N ARG A 96 19.05 -21.82 -20.24
CA ARG A 96 20.39 -22.16 -20.75
C ARG A 96 20.37 -22.42 -22.27
N ALA A 97 19.39 -23.18 -22.75
CA ALA A 97 19.26 -23.48 -24.19
C ALA A 97 19.04 -22.20 -25.01
N LYS A 98 18.34 -21.19 -24.43
CA LYS A 98 18.15 -19.88 -25.05
C LYS A 98 19.33 -18.92 -24.86
N GLY A 99 20.36 -19.29 -24.08
CA GLY A 99 21.54 -18.47 -23.83
C GLY A 99 21.25 -17.20 -23.00
N VAL A 100 20.15 -17.16 -22.21
CA VAL A 100 19.72 -15.99 -21.42
C VAL A 100 20.57 -15.81 -20.16
N LEU A 101 21.06 -16.91 -19.56
CA LEU A 101 21.84 -16.91 -18.31
C LEU A 101 23.28 -16.53 -18.55
N LYS A 102 23.56 -15.37 -19.11
CA LYS A 102 24.90 -14.84 -19.36
C LYS A 102 25.08 -13.53 -18.63
N GLY A 103 26.23 -13.35 -17.97
CA GLY A 103 26.51 -12.15 -17.20
C GLY A 103 25.90 -12.16 -15.79
N LYS A 104 25.63 -10.99 -15.24
CA LYS A 104 25.16 -10.77 -13.88
C LYS A 104 23.64 -10.86 -13.79
N GLY A 105 23.13 -11.83 -13.00
CA GLY A 105 21.71 -11.95 -12.70
C GLY A 105 21.26 -11.03 -11.56
N GLY A 106 19.97 -10.71 -11.51
CA GLY A 106 19.33 -9.98 -10.42
C GLY A 106 18.09 -10.70 -9.88
N MET A 107 17.80 -10.53 -8.59
CA MET A 107 16.58 -11.01 -7.91
C MET A 107 16.09 -9.97 -6.90
N GLU A 108 14.82 -10.10 -6.46
CA GLU A 108 14.21 -9.25 -5.41
C GLU A 108 14.69 -9.71 -4.02
N LEU A 109 15.92 -9.34 -3.63
CA LEU A 109 16.56 -9.88 -2.43
C LEU A 109 15.98 -9.36 -1.12
N ASP A 110 15.17 -8.31 -1.13
CA ASP A 110 14.46 -7.81 0.04
C ASP A 110 13.25 -8.69 0.45
N VAL A 111 12.77 -9.57 -0.44
CA VAL A 111 11.59 -10.42 -0.19
C VAL A 111 11.77 -11.88 -0.52
N VAL A 112 12.76 -12.24 -1.33
CA VAL A 112 13.00 -13.65 -1.69
C VAL A 112 13.60 -14.42 -0.51
N PRO A 113 12.94 -15.50 0.00
CA PRO A 113 13.52 -16.32 1.05
C PRO A 113 14.86 -16.92 0.64
N VAL A 114 15.83 -16.93 1.56
CA VAL A 114 17.20 -17.46 1.31
C VAL A 114 17.19 -18.86 0.70
N ALA A 115 16.28 -19.73 1.11
CA ALA A 115 16.15 -21.07 0.56
C ALA A 115 15.74 -21.06 -0.92
N VAL A 116 14.85 -20.15 -1.32
CA VAL A 116 14.44 -19.97 -2.72
C VAL A 116 15.58 -19.37 -3.53
N PHE A 117 16.24 -18.33 -3.01
CA PHE A 117 17.40 -17.70 -3.60
C PHE A 117 18.52 -18.72 -3.90
N ARG A 118 18.96 -19.50 -2.90
CA ARG A 118 20.00 -20.52 -3.07
C ARG A 118 19.62 -21.54 -4.12
N ARG A 119 18.41 -22.07 -4.05
CA ARG A 119 17.91 -23.05 -5.03
C ARG A 119 17.92 -22.53 -6.46
N LEU A 120 17.43 -21.31 -6.69
CA LEU A 120 17.41 -20.72 -8.03
C LEU A 120 18.82 -20.38 -8.52
N LYS A 121 19.67 -19.81 -7.65
CA LYS A 121 21.07 -19.55 -7.92
C LYS A 121 21.80 -20.81 -8.38
N ASP A 122 21.68 -21.89 -7.62
CA ASP A 122 22.37 -23.19 -7.93
C ASP A 122 21.83 -23.82 -9.23
N LEU A 123 20.47 -23.86 -9.38
CA LEU A 123 19.83 -24.41 -10.57
C LEU A 123 20.20 -23.65 -11.86
N MET A 124 20.39 -22.36 -11.78
CA MET A 124 20.73 -21.51 -12.92
C MET A 124 22.24 -21.38 -13.13
N GLY A 125 23.07 -21.80 -12.15
CA GLY A 125 24.52 -21.73 -12.22
C GLY A 125 25.03 -20.30 -12.15
N LEU A 126 24.49 -19.48 -11.25
CA LEU A 126 24.85 -18.07 -11.08
C LEU A 126 25.96 -17.95 -10.01
N ASP A 127 27.03 -17.25 -10.32
CA ASP A 127 28.13 -17.00 -9.36
C ASP A 127 27.76 -15.84 -8.41
N ASP A 128 27.23 -14.75 -8.94
CA ASP A 128 26.78 -13.55 -8.20
C ASP A 128 25.38 -13.14 -8.65
N VAL A 129 24.61 -12.57 -7.71
CA VAL A 129 23.23 -12.10 -7.96
C VAL A 129 23.06 -10.74 -7.32
N ALA A 130 22.73 -9.74 -8.12
CA ALA A 130 22.44 -8.39 -7.65
C ALA A 130 21.04 -8.31 -7.04
N ASP A 131 20.86 -7.35 -6.13
CA ASP A 131 19.54 -6.95 -5.67
C ASP A 131 18.90 -5.99 -6.69
N VAL A 132 17.73 -6.36 -7.22
CA VAL A 132 16.93 -5.52 -8.13
C VAL A 132 15.67 -4.97 -7.45
N SER A 133 15.54 -5.12 -6.14
CA SER A 133 14.39 -4.64 -5.37
C SER A 133 14.21 -3.12 -5.49
N ASP A 134 15.29 -2.35 -5.29
CA ASP A 134 15.22 -0.89 -5.40
C ASP A 134 14.89 -0.40 -6.82
N PRO A 135 15.52 -0.89 -7.89
CA PRO A 135 15.07 -0.62 -9.26
C PRO A 135 13.57 -0.87 -9.51
N ILE A 136 13.02 -1.95 -8.98
CA ILE A 136 11.58 -2.27 -9.13
C ILE A 136 10.74 -1.28 -8.33
N LYS A 137 11.09 -1.01 -7.08
CA LYS A 137 10.39 -0.01 -6.24
C LYS A 137 10.41 1.38 -6.88
N GLU A 138 11.54 1.80 -7.44
CA GLU A 138 11.66 3.10 -8.14
C GLU A 138 10.74 3.20 -9.38
N LEU A 139 10.55 2.13 -10.13
CA LEU A 139 9.59 2.11 -11.25
C LEU A 139 8.14 2.30 -10.78
N ARG A 140 7.81 1.78 -9.60
CA ARG A 140 6.46 1.78 -9.04
C ARG A 140 6.09 3.11 -8.36
N ILE A 141 7.06 4.01 -8.13
CA ILE A 141 6.80 5.31 -7.47
C ILE A 141 5.86 6.18 -8.30
N VAL A 142 6.09 6.27 -9.60
CA VAL A 142 5.31 7.11 -10.52
C VAL A 142 4.25 6.25 -11.19
N LYS A 143 3.00 6.50 -10.86
CA LYS A 143 1.86 5.75 -11.41
C LYS A 143 1.50 6.25 -12.79
N SER A 144 1.32 5.32 -13.71
CA SER A 144 0.78 5.60 -15.04
C SER A 144 -0.68 6.05 -14.98
N PRO A 145 -1.25 6.60 -16.07
CA PRO A 145 -2.68 6.89 -16.14
C PRO A 145 -3.56 5.65 -15.89
N PHE A 146 -3.14 4.46 -16.34
CA PHE A 146 -3.83 3.21 -16.07
C PHE A 146 -3.84 2.90 -14.58
N GLU A 147 -2.68 2.98 -13.90
CA GLU A 147 -2.56 2.73 -12.47
C GLU A 147 -3.37 3.72 -11.63
N ILE A 148 -3.34 5.01 -11.98
CA ILE A 148 -4.15 6.05 -11.32
C ILE A 148 -5.64 5.75 -11.42
N GLU A 149 -6.11 5.24 -12.55
CA GLU A 149 -7.51 4.83 -12.69
C GLU A 149 -7.87 3.65 -11.76
N GLN A 150 -6.97 2.68 -11.59
CA GLN A 150 -7.18 1.58 -10.63
C GLN A 150 -7.21 2.11 -9.18
N VAL A 151 -6.33 3.04 -8.84
CA VAL A 151 -6.32 3.70 -7.52
C VAL A 151 -7.64 4.46 -7.28
N ARG A 152 -8.17 5.18 -8.27
CA ARG A 152 -9.47 5.86 -8.15
C ARG A 152 -10.63 4.90 -7.93
N ARG A 153 -10.62 3.75 -8.60
CA ARG A 153 -11.62 2.69 -8.38
C ARG A 153 -11.51 2.09 -6.97
N SER A 154 -10.28 1.92 -6.48
CA SER A 154 -10.03 1.55 -5.09
C SER A 154 -10.60 2.60 -4.11
N GLY A 155 -10.34 3.89 -4.35
CA GLY A 155 -10.87 4.99 -3.55
C GLY A 155 -12.41 5.08 -3.56
N ALA A 156 -13.05 4.77 -4.68
CA ALA A 156 -14.51 4.71 -4.75
C ALA A 156 -15.11 3.62 -3.84
N ILE A 157 -14.35 2.56 -3.55
CA ILE A 157 -14.75 1.53 -2.55
C ILE A 157 -14.67 2.11 -1.14
N CYS A 158 -13.61 2.89 -0.82
CA CYS A 158 -13.53 3.60 0.46
C CYS A 158 -14.70 4.56 0.64
N ASP A 159 -15.02 5.36 -0.39
CA ASP A 159 -16.18 6.27 -0.35
C ASP A 159 -17.48 5.52 -0.02
N ALA A 160 -17.72 4.35 -0.62
CA ALA A 160 -18.89 3.54 -0.35
C ALA A 160 -18.92 3.00 1.09
N VAL A 161 -17.77 2.63 1.65
CA VAL A 161 -17.66 2.15 3.04
C VAL A 161 -17.93 3.28 4.03
N PHE A 162 -17.39 4.48 3.80
CA PHE A 162 -17.61 5.62 4.68
C PHE A 162 -19.05 6.14 4.67
N VAL A 163 -19.82 5.90 3.61
CA VAL A 163 -21.28 6.15 3.60
C VAL A 163 -22.02 5.19 4.53
N GLU A 164 -21.56 3.96 4.66
CA GLU A 164 -22.18 2.96 5.55
C GLU A 164 -21.78 3.13 7.03
N ALA A 165 -20.61 3.72 7.32
CA ALA A 165 -20.07 3.82 8.67
C ALA A 165 -21.02 4.49 9.68
N PRO A 166 -21.70 5.62 9.39
CA PRO A 166 -22.67 6.24 10.29
C PRO A 166 -23.85 5.34 10.67
N LEU A 167 -24.18 4.37 9.84
CA LEU A 167 -25.33 3.48 10.07
C LEU A 167 -25.03 2.38 11.09
N VAL A 168 -23.74 2.01 11.23
CA VAL A 168 -23.30 0.89 12.05
C VAL A 168 -22.61 1.32 13.34
N ILE A 169 -22.03 2.52 13.39
CA ILE A 169 -21.38 3.06 14.60
C ILE A 169 -22.44 3.54 15.58
N LYS A 170 -22.55 2.85 16.73
CA LYS A 170 -23.51 3.17 17.80
C LYS A 170 -22.88 2.89 19.17
N GLU A 171 -23.33 3.58 20.19
CA GLU A 171 -22.93 3.31 21.57
C GLU A 171 -23.14 1.82 21.93
N GLY A 172 -22.14 1.21 22.55
CA GLY A 172 -22.15 -0.17 23.00
C GLY A 172 -21.85 -1.23 21.94
N VAL A 173 -21.80 -0.87 20.65
CA VAL A 173 -21.35 -1.79 19.59
C VAL A 173 -19.83 -1.98 19.69
N SER A 174 -19.32 -3.17 19.50
CA SER A 174 -17.88 -3.45 19.52
C SER A 174 -17.20 -3.08 18.20
N GLU A 175 -15.90 -2.83 18.26
CA GLU A 175 -15.08 -2.51 17.07
C GLU A 175 -15.18 -3.61 16.02
N VAL A 176 -15.11 -4.90 16.41
CA VAL A 176 -15.23 -6.03 15.47
C VAL A 176 -16.62 -6.17 14.85
N GLU A 177 -17.70 -5.74 15.53
CA GLU A 177 -19.04 -5.71 14.93
C GLU A 177 -19.15 -4.64 13.85
N ILE A 178 -18.56 -3.46 14.09
CA ILE A 178 -18.46 -2.38 13.10
C ILE A 178 -17.58 -2.82 11.93
N ASP A 179 -16.40 -3.38 12.21
CA ASP A 179 -15.46 -3.93 11.23
C ASP A 179 -16.16 -4.92 10.29
N ALA A 180 -16.82 -5.94 10.84
CA ALA A 180 -17.52 -6.95 10.06
C ALA A 180 -18.56 -6.34 9.10
N ALA A 181 -19.30 -5.33 9.55
CA ALA A 181 -20.31 -4.63 8.75
C ALA A 181 -19.65 -3.84 7.60
N LEU A 182 -18.58 -3.10 7.90
CA LEU A 182 -17.87 -2.26 6.92
C LEU A 182 -17.05 -3.11 5.93
N VAL A 183 -16.43 -4.20 6.36
CA VAL A 183 -15.81 -5.19 5.45
C VAL A 183 -16.85 -5.75 4.49
N ALA A 184 -18.05 -6.10 4.99
CA ALA A 184 -19.13 -6.58 4.12
C ALA A 184 -19.59 -5.50 3.13
N ALA A 185 -19.64 -4.21 3.52
CA ALA A 185 -19.95 -3.09 2.63
C ALA A 185 -18.91 -2.96 1.51
N GLY A 186 -17.63 -2.97 1.86
CA GLY A 186 -16.55 -2.93 0.89
C GLY A 186 -16.56 -4.12 -0.07
N ARG A 187 -16.82 -5.34 0.42
CA ARG A 187 -16.95 -6.54 -0.45
C ARG A 187 -18.11 -6.41 -1.43
N ARG A 188 -19.25 -5.88 -1.00
CA ARG A 188 -20.39 -5.59 -1.89
C ARG A 188 -20.05 -4.55 -2.95
N SER A 189 -19.13 -3.62 -2.62
CA SER A 189 -18.65 -2.56 -3.54
C SER A 189 -17.50 -3.03 -4.44
N GLY A 190 -17.09 -4.31 -4.38
CA GLY A 190 -16.08 -4.89 -5.26
C GLY A 190 -14.67 -4.97 -4.67
N HIS A 191 -14.49 -4.71 -3.36
CA HIS A 191 -13.18 -4.85 -2.71
C HIS A 191 -12.61 -6.26 -2.88
N GLN A 192 -11.34 -6.36 -3.25
CA GLN A 192 -10.66 -7.65 -3.53
C GLN A 192 -10.47 -8.54 -2.30
N GLY A 193 -10.58 -7.99 -1.07
CA GLY A 193 -10.53 -8.73 0.19
C GLY A 193 -9.13 -8.97 0.75
N LEU A 194 -8.13 -8.35 0.16
CA LEU A 194 -6.73 -8.50 0.57
C LEU A 194 -6.00 -7.18 0.34
N LEU A 195 -5.22 -6.73 1.32
CA LEU A 195 -4.14 -5.76 1.14
C LEU A 195 -2.81 -6.48 1.12
N ARG A 196 -1.85 -5.92 0.39
CA ARG A 196 -0.49 -6.44 0.31
C ARG A 196 0.48 -5.44 0.92
N MET A 197 1.48 -5.98 1.59
CA MET A 197 2.55 -5.23 2.22
C MET A 197 3.88 -5.91 1.92
N ARG A 198 4.91 -5.13 1.58
CA ARG A 198 6.23 -5.66 1.26
C ARG A 198 7.07 -5.80 2.51
N GLY A 199 7.72 -6.94 2.71
CA GLY A 199 8.65 -7.19 3.79
C GLY A 199 8.42 -8.48 4.57
N LEU A 200 9.32 -8.76 5.50
CA LEU A 200 9.25 -9.93 6.38
C LEU A 200 8.21 -9.68 7.50
N ASN A 201 7.35 -10.67 7.77
CA ASN A 201 6.32 -10.61 8.80
C ASN A 201 5.36 -9.41 8.65
N GLN A 202 5.15 -8.97 7.43
CA GLN A 202 4.24 -7.87 7.13
C GLN A 202 2.83 -8.43 6.90
N GLU A 203 1.95 -8.18 7.85
CA GLU A 203 0.55 -8.58 7.79
C GLU A 203 -0.31 -7.33 8.00
N MET A 204 -1.33 -7.14 7.16
CA MET A 204 -2.25 -6.02 7.28
C MET A 204 -3.67 -6.44 6.94
N MET A 205 -4.58 -6.08 7.81
CA MET A 205 -6.01 -6.17 7.55
C MET A 205 -6.45 -4.97 6.71
N ASN A 206 -7.56 -5.12 5.99
CA ASN A 206 -8.08 -4.01 5.18
C ASN A 206 -8.92 -3.02 5.96
N LEU A 207 -9.07 -3.21 7.29
CA LEU A 207 -9.82 -2.30 8.14
C LEU A 207 -9.33 -2.38 9.58
N TYR A 208 -9.13 -1.22 10.19
CA TYR A 208 -8.97 -1.03 11.62
C TYR A 208 -10.06 -0.10 12.13
N VAL A 209 -10.88 -0.60 13.05
CA VAL A 209 -11.80 0.23 13.82
C VAL A 209 -11.23 0.35 15.23
N THR A 210 -10.97 1.57 15.68
CA THR A 210 -10.47 1.82 17.03
C THR A 210 -11.36 2.84 17.74
N ALA A 211 -11.77 2.55 18.97
CA ALA A 211 -12.64 3.40 19.77
C ALA A 211 -11.97 3.74 21.11
N GLY A 212 -11.65 5.01 21.32
CA GLY A 212 -11.05 5.45 22.58
C GLY A 212 -9.72 4.78 22.89
N GLU A 213 -9.63 4.15 24.07
CA GLU A 213 -8.37 3.59 24.60
C GLU A 213 -7.72 2.56 23.68
N SER A 214 -8.50 1.76 22.94
CA SER A 214 -7.96 0.75 22.01
C SER A 214 -7.08 1.37 20.92
N GLY A 215 -7.40 2.60 20.47
CA GLY A 215 -6.59 3.35 19.51
C GLY A 215 -5.27 3.90 20.07
N THR A 216 -4.99 3.69 21.35
CA THR A 216 -3.74 4.14 21.99
C THR A 216 -2.75 3.01 22.25
N VAL A 217 -3.12 1.79 21.94
CA VAL A 217 -2.28 0.60 22.14
C VAL A 217 -1.37 0.42 20.93
N ALA A 218 -0.06 0.46 21.17
CA ALA A 218 0.94 0.22 20.13
C ALA A 218 1.08 -1.29 19.84
N SER A 219 1.55 -1.61 18.64
CA SER A 219 1.83 -2.98 18.21
C SER A 219 3.18 -3.05 17.49
N ALA A 220 3.49 -4.21 16.93
CA ALA A 220 4.77 -4.45 16.23
C ALA A 220 4.88 -3.72 14.87
N GLY A 221 3.79 -3.18 14.34
CA GLY A 221 3.78 -2.47 13.05
C GLY A 221 4.28 -1.02 13.17
N ASP A 222 4.92 -0.54 12.10
CA ASP A 222 5.30 0.87 11.97
C ASP A 222 4.08 1.71 11.55
N VAL A 223 3.10 1.84 12.45
CA VAL A 223 1.86 2.59 12.23
C VAL A 223 1.59 3.51 13.43
N PRO A 224 1.01 4.70 13.23
CA PRO A 224 0.73 5.62 14.35
C PRO A 224 -0.38 5.11 15.29
N ILE A 225 -1.29 4.29 14.78
CA ILE A 225 -2.41 3.69 15.50
C ILE A 225 -2.57 2.24 15.06
N ALA A 226 -2.23 1.30 15.93
CA ALA A 226 -2.31 -0.13 15.61
C ALA A 226 -3.64 -0.77 16.03
N GLY A 227 -4.26 -0.32 17.12
CA GLY A 227 -5.40 -0.98 17.72
C GLY A 227 -5.03 -2.18 18.61
N LEU A 228 -5.99 -2.62 19.41
CA LEU A 228 -5.77 -3.67 20.40
C LEU A 228 -5.79 -5.10 19.80
N GLY A 229 -6.57 -5.32 18.72
CA GLY A 229 -6.82 -6.64 18.19
C GLY A 229 -7.67 -7.53 19.11
N VAL A 230 -8.04 -8.70 18.64
CA VAL A 230 -8.88 -9.65 19.39
C VAL A 230 -8.06 -10.53 20.33
N THR A 231 -6.85 -10.88 19.95
CA THR A 231 -5.96 -11.76 20.72
C THR A 231 -4.49 -11.34 20.58
N ALA A 232 -3.66 -11.80 21.50
CA ALA A 232 -2.21 -11.58 21.43
C ALA A 232 -1.53 -12.21 20.20
N ALA A 233 -2.17 -13.15 19.51
CA ALA A 233 -1.64 -13.75 18.29
C ALA A 233 -1.78 -12.81 17.08
N VAL A 234 -2.79 -11.93 17.11
CA VAL A 234 -3.02 -10.85 16.14
C VAL A 234 -3.32 -9.60 16.98
N ALA A 235 -2.26 -8.94 17.43
CA ALA A 235 -2.30 -7.83 18.38
C ALA A 235 -2.39 -6.48 17.64
N GLN A 236 -3.29 -6.39 16.67
CA GLN A 236 -3.55 -5.18 15.89
C GLN A 236 -4.97 -5.22 15.31
N GLY A 237 -5.47 -4.04 14.92
CA GLY A 237 -6.80 -3.90 14.34
C GLY A 237 -7.92 -3.87 15.37
N SER A 238 -9.14 -4.10 14.88
CA SER A 238 -10.38 -4.03 15.64
C SER A 238 -10.43 -5.07 16.78
N SER A 239 -11.01 -4.68 17.92
CA SER A 239 -11.08 -5.49 19.13
C SER A 239 -12.51 -5.66 19.63
N LEU A 240 -12.68 -6.34 20.79
CA LEU A 240 -13.95 -6.43 21.48
C LEU A 240 -14.30 -5.17 22.30
N HIS A 241 -13.45 -4.13 22.24
CA HIS A 241 -13.73 -2.85 22.89
C HIS A 241 -15.01 -2.21 22.30
N ARG A 242 -15.75 -1.50 23.14
CA ARG A 242 -17.07 -0.97 22.76
C ARG A 242 -17.06 0.53 22.63
N VAL A 243 -17.77 1.01 21.63
CA VAL A 243 -17.98 2.43 21.39
C VAL A 243 -18.66 3.10 22.59
N GLN A 244 -18.11 4.23 23.02
CA GLN A 244 -18.63 5.06 24.10
C GLN A 244 -19.01 6.44 23.55
N ARG A 245 -19.98 7.09 24.22
CA ARG A 245 -20.35 8.46 23.86
C ARG A 245 -19.21 9.43 24.10
N SER A 246 -19.13 10.44 23.24
CA SER A 246 -18.12 11.54 23.30
C SER A 246 -16.67 11.11 23.08
N ILE A 247 -16.42 9.82 22.85
CA ILE A 247 -15.10 9.24 22.59
C ILE A 247 -14.93 9.02 21.08
N PRO A 248 -13.77 9.38 20.50
CA PRO A 248 -13.55 9.22 19.06
C PRO A 248 -13.52 7.75 18.65
N VAL A 249 -14.12 7.47 17.50
CA VAL A 249 -14.02 6.20 16.77
C VAL A 249 -13.33 6.50 15.46
N LEU A 250 -12.18 5.86 15.24
CA LEU A 250 -11.49 5.93 13.95
C LEU A 250 -11.84 4.70 13.13
N VAL A 251 -12.19 4.92 11.89
CA VAL A 251 -12.34 3.90 10.85
C VAL A 251 -11.22 4.13 9.85
N ASP A 252 -10.25 3.24 9.84
CA ASP A 252 -9.07 3.25 8.99
C ASP A 252 -9.23 2.12 7.96
N TYR A 253 -9.56 2.47 6.72
CA TYR A 253 -10.00 1.53 5.71
C TYR A 253 -9.09 1.55 4.48
N GLY A 254 -8.41 0.43 4.26
CA GLY A 254 -7.70 0.16 3.03
C GLY A 254 -8.63 -0.34 1.93
N GLY A 255 -8.81 0.44 0.87
CA GLY A 255 -9.49 0.02 -0.34
C GLY A 255 -8.62 -0.96 -1.16
N GLY A 256 -9.25 -1.66 -2.11
CA GLY A 256 -8.49 -2.58 -2.95
C GLY A 256 -9.24 -2.99 -4.22
N TYR A 257 -8.72 -2.55 -5.39
CA TYR A 257 -9.25 -2.89 -6.70
C TYR A 257 -8.13 -3.26 -7.67
N ASN A 258 -8.26 -4.39 -8.35
CA ASN A 258 -7.28 -4.89 -9.35
C ASN A 258 -5.83 -4.86 -8.85
N GLY A 259 -5.60 -5.18 -7.58
CA GLY A 259 -4.31 -5.14 -6.91
C GLY A 259 -3.92 -3.79 -6.32
N TYR A 260 -4.48 -2.67 -6.80
CA TYR A 260 -4.15 -1.33 -6.33
C TYR A 260 -4.90 -0.97 -5.06
N ILE A 261 -4.20 -0.30 -4.15
CA ILE A 261 -4.63 -0.03 -2.78
C ILE A 261 -4.80 1.48 -2.60
N THR A 262 -5.77 1.85 -1.76
CA THR A 262 -5.95 3.17 -1.15
C THR A 262 -6.00 3.01 0.36
N ASP A 263 -5.67 4.07 1.12
CA ASP A 263 -5.64 4.05 2.57
C ASP A 263 -6.23 5.32 3.15
N GLU A 264 -7.30 5.19 3.92
CA GLU A 264 -8.02 6.36 4.40
C GLU A 264 -8.61 6.19 5.79
N THR A 265 -8.37 7.16 6.66
CA THR A 265 -8.98 7.22 7.99
C THR A 265 -10.00 8.35 8.10
N ARG A 266 -11.17 8.03 8.68
CA ARG A 266 -12.18 9.01 9.09
C ARG A 266 -12.54 8.84 10.55
N ALA A 267 -12.87 9.98 11.19
CA ALA A 267 -13.25 10.02 12.59
C ALA A 267 -14.75 10.20 12.77
N PHE A 268 -15.30 9.44 13.70
CA PHE A 268 -16.71 9.44 14.09
C PHE A 268 -16.82 9.61 15.60
N VAL A 269 -17.97 10.09 16.08
CA VAL A 269 -18.27 10.13 17.51
C VAL A 269 -19.77 9.98 17.73
N VAL A 270 -20.17 9.20 18.72
CA VAL A 270 -21.56 9.15 19.17
C VAL A 270 -21.82 10.30 20.14
N GLY A 271 -22.67 11.25 19.74
CA GLY A 271 -22.89 12.51 20.46
C GLY A 271 -21.81 13.55 20.11
N ARG A 272 -21.42 14.36 21.08
CA ARG A 272 -20.41 15.41 20.90
C ARG A 272 -19.02 14.91 21.28
N LEU A 273 -18.03 15.25 20.46
CA LEU A 273 -16.62 14.92 20.75
C LEU A 273 -16.16 15.61 22.03
N ASP A 274 -15.48 14.87 22.92
CA ASP A 274 -14.83 15.41 24.12
C ASP A 274 -13.83 16.51 23.75
N GLU A 275 -13.77 17.58 24.59
CA GLU A 275 -12.93 18.75 24.34
C GLU A 275 -11.43 18.42 24.22
N THR A 276 -10.98 17.33 24.85
CA THR A 276 -9.59 16.84 24.72
C THR A 276 -9.19 16.62 23.25
N PHE A 277 -10.14 16.19 22.42
CA PHE A 277 -9.87 15.76 21.03
C PHE A 277 -10.25 16.82 19.97
N ARG A 278 -11.04 17.85 20.31
CA ARG A 278 -11.51 18.83 19.32
C ARG A 278 -10.35 19.59 18.67
N LYS A 279 -9.51 20.23 19.49
CA LYS A 279 -8.35 20.97 18.97
C LYS A 279 -7.39 20.08 18.19
N PRO A 280 -6.99 18.87 18.67
CA PRO A 280 -6.17 17.95 17.89
C PRO A 280 -6.78 17.56 16.54
N TYR A 281 -8.10 17.31 16.49
CA TYR A 281 -8.78 16.98 15.25
C TYR A 281 -8.74 18.15 14.24
N GLU A 282 -9.01 19.38 14.71
CA GLU A 282 -8.93 20.57 13.85
C GLU A 282 -7.51 20.79 13.32
N VAL A 283 -6.49 20.57 14.15
CA VAL A 283 -5.09 20.66 13.72
C VAL A 283 -4.77 19.58 12.66
N ALA A 284 -5.29 18.35 12.81
CA ALA A 284 -5.13 17.30 11.78
C ALA A 284 -5.77 17.74 10.45
N ARG A 285 -6.98 18.33 10.50
CA ARG A 285 -7.67 18.86 9.33
C ARG A 285 -6.89 19.99 8.66
N GLU A 286 -6.41 20.95 9.44
CA GLU A 286 -5.58 22.07 8.95
C GLU A 286 -4.28 21.54 8.28
N ILE A 287 -3.67 20.49 8.82
CA ILE A 287 -2.46 19.86 8.23
C ILE A 287 -2.79 19.24 6.86
N ILE A 288 -3.93 18.55 6.72
CA ILE A 288 -4.39 18.02 5.42
C ILE A 288 -4.61 19.14 4.41
N GLU A 289 -5.30 20.20 4.81
CA GLU A 289 -5.59 21.36 3.97
C GLU A 289 -4.31 22.10 3.55
N ASP A 290 -3.36 22.28 4.47
CA ASP A 290 -2.06 22.89 4.19
C ASP A 290 -1.24 22.04 3.21
N ALA A 291 -1.18 20.71 3.42
CA ALA A 291 -0.49 19.81 2.51
C ALA A 291 -1.10 19.85 1.11
N GLN A 292 -2.43 19.85 1.00
CA GLN A 292 -3.15 19.94 -0.27
C GLN A 292 -2.88 21.27 -1.02
N ALA A 293 -2.78 22.37 -0.29
CA ALA A 293 -2.51 23.69 -0.86
C ALA A 293 -1.04 23.90 -1.24
N PHE A 294 -0.12 23.33 -0.47
CA PHE A 294 1.32 23.49 -0.65
C PHE A 294 1.93 22.47 -1.63
N GLY A 295 1.47 21.22 -1.56
CA GLY A 295 2.07 20.09 -2.25
C GLY A 295 1.74 20.08 -3.74
N LYS A 296 2.75 19.78 -4.56
CA LYS A 296 2.67 19.63 -6.02
C LYS A 296 3.97 19.05 -6.56
N GLU A 297 4.04 18.78 -7.86
CA GLU A 297 5.30 18.44 -8.51
C GLU A 297 6.40 19.44 -8.18
N GLY A 298 7.61 18.97 -7.94
CA GLY A 298 8.77 19.76 -7.56
C GLY A 298 8.91 20.06 -6.06
N VAL A 299 7.90 19.79 -5.25
CA VAL A 299 7.97 19.95 -3.79
C VAL A 299 8.67 18.75 -3.16
N ASP A 300 9.55 19.02 -2.20
CA ASP A 300 10.23 17.97 -1.44
C ASP A 300 9.33 17.36 -0.36
N THR A 301 9.35 16.04 -0.20
CA THR A 301 8.58 15.31 0.83
C THR A 301 8.94 15.76 2.24
N THR A 302 10.20 16.11 2.50
CA THR A 302 10.64 16.65 3.79
C THR A 302 9.97 18.00 4.11
N ALA A 303 9.76 18.86 3.11
CA ALA A 303 9.10 20.14 3.33
C ALA A 303 7.62 19.98 3.73
N ILE A 304 6.94 18.97 3.19
CA ILE A 304 5.55 18.63 3.59
C ILE A 304 5.55 18.15 5.04
N TYR A 305 6.46 17.23 5.39
CA TYR A 305 6.61 16.74 6.76
C TYR A 305 6.92 17.86 7.76
N ASP A 306 7.90 18.70 7.45
CA ASP A 306 8.34 19.79 8.34
C ASP A 306 7.23 20.81 8.62
N ARG A 307 6.40 21.12 7.60
CA ARG A 307 5.22 21.99 7.76
C ARG A 307 4.20 21.37 8.70
N ALA A 308 3.85 20.11 8.49
CA ALA A 308 2.92 19.37 9.35
C ALA A 308 3.40 19.29 10.81
N TYR A 309 4.68 18.96 11.00
CA TYR A 309 5.29 18.91 12.34
C TYR A 309 5.31 20.30 13.01
N ALA A 310 5.63 21.36 12.26
CA ALA A 310 5.61 22.73 12.78
C ALA A 310 4.21 23.16 13.21
N MET A 311 3.15 22.77 12.49
CA MET A 311 1.76 23.04 12.87
C MET A 311 1.39 22.30 14.16
N ALA A 312 1.71 21.01 14.28
CA ALA A 312 1.49 20.22 15.49
C ALA A 312 2.23 20.84 16.69
N LYS A 313 3.49 21.25 16.52
CA LYS A 313 4.30 21.92 17.54
C LYS A 313 3.72 23.29 17.95
N LYS A 314 3.31 24.11 16.98
CA LYS A 314 2.67 25.41 17.25
C LYS A 314 1.39 25.27 18.05
N ALA A 315 0.64 24.18 17.84
CA ALA A 315 -0.54 23.84 18.61
C ALA A 315 -0.25 23.29 20.02
N GLY A 316 1.02 22.96 20.33
CA GLY A 316 1.45 22.32 21.58
C GLY A 316 1.14 20.82 21.62
N LEU A 317 1.05 20.17 20.45
CA LEU A 317 0.63 18.77 20.28
C LEU A 317 1.76 17.84 19.81
N GLU A 318 3.00 18.32 19.75
CA GLU A 318 4.13 17.55 19.20
C GLU A 318 4.39 16.23 19.96
N GLN A 319 4.03 16.15 21.24
CA GLN A 319 4.21 14.93 22.05
C GLN A 319 3.21 13.82 21.68
N HIS A 320 2.10 14.19 21.03
CA HIS A 320 1.02 13.30 20.64
C HIS A 320 0.99 13.01 19.14
N PHE A 321 1.81 13.72 18.36
CA PHE A 321 1.80 13.65 16.91
C PHE A 321 2.45 12.38 16.38
N MET A 322 1.72 11.64 15.57
CA MET A 322 2.12 10.36 14.95
C MET A 322 2.49 9.27 15.96
N GLY A 323 1.74 9.17 17.06
CA GLY A 323 2.01 8.24 18.16
C GLY A 323 2.39 8.97 19.44
N PHE A 324 2.84 8.24 20.46
CA PHE A 324 3.23 8.78 21.77
C PHE A 324 4.48 8.11 22.31
N GLY A 325 5.36 8.88 22.94
CA GLY A 325 6.60 8.37 23.55
C GLY A 325 7.52 7.65 22.56
N PRO A 326 8.04 6.47 22.90
CA PRO A 326 8.92 5.68 22.03
C PRO A 326 8.19 5.05 20.84
N GLU A 327 6.86 4.94 20.89
CA GLU A 327 6.02 4.31 19.86
C GLU A 327 5.67 5.26 18.71
N ARG A 328 6.26 6.45 18.69
CA ARG A 328 6.03 7.43 17.61
C ARG A 328 6.69 7.00 16.34
N VAL A 329 5.94 6.98 15.24
CA VAL A 329 6.51 6.81 13.90
C VAL A 329 7.14 8.11 13.40
N SER A 330 8.11 8.00 12.50
CA SER A 330 8.91 9.13 12.01
C SER A 330 8.53 9.60 10.63
N PHE A 331 7.33 9.26 10.19
CA PHE A 331 6.74 9.66 8.92
C PHE A 331 5.29 10.13 9.17
N ILE A 332 4.70 10.79 8.20
CA ILE A 332 3.29 11.24 8.20
C ILE A 332 2.55 10.75 6.96
N GLY A 333 3.17 9.91 6.16
CA GLY A 333 2.57 9.35 4.97
C GLY A 333 3.53 8.43 4.24
N HIS A 334 2.97 7.59 3.39
CA HIS A 334 3.68 6.58 2.63
C HIS A 334 3.08 6.41 1.25
N GLY A 335 3.90 5.97 0.29
CA GLY A 335 3.42 5.68 -1.06
C GLY A 335 2.46 4.50 -1.07
N LEU A 336 1.59 4.52 -2.04
CA LEU A 336 0.58 3.50 -2.29
C LEU A 336 0.67 3.00 -3.73
N GLY A 337 0.21 1.79 -3.94
CA GLY A 337 0.11 1.17 -5.25
C GLY A 337 -0.40 -0.26 -5.15
N LEU A 338 0.40 -1.21 -5.59
CA LEU A 338 0.10 -2.64 -5.44
C LEU A 338 0.41 -3.17 -4.03
N GLU A 339 1.22 -2.43 -3.27
CA GLU A 339 1.53 -2.66 -1.86
C GLU A 339 1.25 -1.37 -1.08
N ILE A 340 0.84 -1.50 0.19
CA ILE A 340 0.43 -0.35 0.98
C ILE A 340 1.63 0.50 1.46
N ASN A 341 2.81 -0.09 1.53
CA ASN A 341 4.03 0.55 2.01
C ASN A 341 5.03 0.85 0.88
N GLU A 342 4.55 1.45 -0.21
CA GLU A 342 5.42 1.88 -1.32
C GLU A 342 6.15 3.20 -1.03
N LEU A 343 7.00 3.60 -1.97
CA LEU A 343 7.59 4.93 -2.00
C LEU A 343 6.65 5.92 -2.73
N PRO A 344 6.74 7.23 -2.41
CA PRO A 344 7.66 7.87 -1.46
C PRO A 344 7.18 7.81 -0.03
N VAL A 345 8.07 7.84 0.96
CA VAL A 345 7.73 8.08 2.37
C VAL A 345 7.78 9.58 2.66
N ILE A 346 6.74 10.11 3.29
CA ILE A 346 6.68 11.53 3.69
C ILE A 346 7.26 11.65 5.11
N THR A 347 8.53 11.99 5.19
CA THR A 347 9.32 11.98 6.43
C THR A 347 10.35 13.10 6.42
N GLY A 348 10.78 13.56 7.58
CA GLY A 348 11.91 14.51 7.72
C GLY A 348 13.29 13.88 7.52
N ARG A 349 13.39 12.55 7.35
CA ARG A 349 14.69 11.85 7.29
C ARG A 349 15.24 11.66 5.88
N HIS A 350 14.36 11.45 4.91
CA HIS A 350 14.73 11.11 3.53
C HIS A 350 14.03 12.04 2.57
N LYS A 351 14.81 12.84 1.89
CA LYS A 351 14.33 13.80 0.91
C LYS A 351 14.03 13.10 -0.42
N ARG A 352 12.81 13.29 -0.92
CA ARG A 352 12.43 13.01 -2.31
C ARG A 352 11.65 14.19 -2.85
N THR A 353 11.85 14.49 -4.13
CA THR A 353 11.04 15.48 -4.81
C THR A 353 9.83 14.81 -5.43
N LEU A 354 8.64 15.32 -5.16
CA LEU A 354 7.41 14.84 -5.78
C LEU A 354 7.46 15.06 -7.29
N VAL A 355 7.01 14.07 -8.04
CA VAL A 355 6.78 14.17 -9.47
C VAL A 355 5.33 13.85 -9.78
N GLU A 356 4.80 14.35 -10.91
CA GLU A 356 3.45 14.04 -11.35
C GLU A 356 3.26 12.52 -11.43
N GLY A 357 2.16 12.01 -10.86
CA GLY A 357 1.87 10.58 -10.78
C GLY A 357 2.36 9.89 -9.51
N ASN A 358 3.05 10.58 -8.57
CA ASN A 358 3.23 10.01 -7.24
C ASN A 358 1.88 9.89 -6.53
N VAL A 359 1.64 8.73 -5.91
CA VAL A 359 0.45 8.47 -5.09
C VAL A 359 0.89 8.09 -3.70
N PHE A 360 0.32 8.73 -2.68
CA PHE A 360 0.68 8.49 -1.29
C PHE A 360 -0.47 8.80 -0.34
N ALA A 361 -0.56 8.03 0.75
CA ALA A 361 -1.37 8.33 1.92
C ALA A 361 -0.72 9.44 2.75
N PHE A 362 -1.53 10.29 3.36
CA PHE A 362 -1.10 11.37 4.25
C PHE A 362 -2.00 11.41 5.46
N GLU A 363 -1.45 11.12 6.65
CA GLU A 363 -2.19 10.63 7.81
C GLU A 363 -1.88 11.36 9.14
N PRO A 364 -2.07 12.68 9.27
CA PRO A 364 -1.87 13.36 10.55
C PRO A 364 -2.78 12.79 11.63
N LYS A 365 -2.18 12.10 12.60
CA LYS A 365 -2.87 11.43 13.71
C LYS A 365 -2.28 11.89 15.06
N PHE A 366 -3.12 12.01 16.09
CA PHE A 366 -2.73 12.40 17.46
C PHE A 366 -3.21 11.37 18.46
N VAL A 367 -2.29 10.87 19.29
CA VAL A 367 -2.56 9.78 20.26
C VAL A 367 -2.46 10.29 21.69
N PHE A 368 -3.49 10.07 22.49
CA PHE A 368 -3.59 10.45 23.91
C PHE A 368 -3.69 9.17 24.75
N PRO A 369 -2.58 8.68 25.32
CA PRO A 369 -2.54 7.41 26.03
C PRO A 369 -3.64 7.25 27.08
N GLY A 370 -4.31 6.10 27.07
CA GLY A 370 -5.43 5.77 27.98
C GLY A 370 -6.70 6.56 27.76
N LYS A 371 -6.77 7.40 26.69
CA LYS A 371 -7.98 8.18 26.36
C LYS A 371 -8.52 7.90 24.97
N GLY A 372 -7.65 7.91 23.96
CA GLY A 372 -8.05 7.73 22.58
C GLY A 372 -7.11 8.40 21.59
N ALA A 373 -7.46 8.29 20.33
CA ALA A 373 -6.72 8.92 19.25
C ALA A 373 -7.70 9.65 18.30
N VAL A 374 -7.20 10.68 17.63
CA VAL A 374 -7.90 11.37 16.54
C VAL A 374 -6.96 11.61 15.40
N GLY A 375 -7.50 11.63 14.20
CA GLY A 375 -6.74 11.92 12.99
C GLY A 375 -7.59 11.75 11.76
N ILE A 376 -6.95 12.05 10.65
CA ILE A 376 -7.52 11.97 9.31
C ILE A 376 -6.44 11.39 8.42
N GLU A 377 -6.84 10.59 7.47
CA GLU A 377 -5.95 10.11 6.42
C GLU A 377 -6.62 10.27 5.07
N VAL A 378 -5.85 10.73 4.11
CA VAL A 378 -6.31 10.91 2.73
C VAL A 378 -5.21 10.50 1.77
N ASP A 379 -5.61 9.93 0.66
CA ASP A 379 -4.70 9.64 -0.44
C ASP A 379 -4.60 10.82 -1.38
N PHE A 380 -3.36 11.18 -1.73
CA PHE A 380 -3.04 12.20 -2.69
C PHE A 380 -2.40 11.64 -3.96
N ILE A 381 -2.78 12.22 -5.10
CA ILE A 381 -2.06 12.11 -6.37
C ILE A 381 -1.35 13.43 -6.59
N ALA A 382 -0.02 13.41 -6.73
CA ALA A 382 0.74 14.59 -7.11
C ALA A 382 0.47 14.97 -8.57
N ARG A 383 0.09 16.24 -8.78
CA ARG A 383 -0.09 16.86 -10.09
C ARG A 383 0.93 18.00 -10.26
N LYS A 384 1.04 18.51 -11.47
CA LYS A 384 1.94 19.64 -11.78
C LYS A 384 1.73 20.85 -10.90
N ASP A 385 0.49 21.14 -10.53
CA ASP A 385 0.07 22.36 -9.86
C ASP A 385 -0.55 22.17 -8.48
N ARG A 386 -0.88 20.93 -8.07
CA ARG A 386 -1.58 20.61 -6.83
C ARG A 386 -1.40 19.17 -6.37
N LEU A 387 -1.83 18.87 -5.15
CA LEU A 387 -2.22 17.52 -4.73
C LEU A 387 -3.73 17.33 -4.98
N GLU A 388 -4.07 16.26 -5.68
CA GLU A 388 -5.45 15.84 -5.94
C GLU A 388 -5.83 14.73 -4.96
N ARG A 389 -6.91 14.88 -4.21
CA ARG A 389 -7.43 13.79 -3.37
C ARG A 389 -8.04 12.69 -4.23
N VAL A 390 -7.80 11.44 -3.83
CA VAL A 390 -8.33 10.25 -4.52
C VAL A 390 -9.83 10.08 -4.23
N THR A 391 -10.24 10.24 -2.97
CA THR A 391 -11.61 10.03 -2.50
C THR A 391 -12.40 11.32 -2.43
N ARG A 392 -13.72 11.18 -2.37
CA ARG A 392 -14.69 12.28 -2.25
C ARG A 392 -15.24 12.45 -0.85
N THR A 393 -15.06 11.46 0.02
CA THR A 393 -15.52 11.48 1.41
C THR A 393 -14.99 12.72 2.13
N PRO A 394 -15.86 13.55 2.74
CA PRO A 394 -15.42 14.70 3.54
C PRO A 394 -14.44 14.32 4.63
N ILE A 395 -13.58 15.27 4.99
CA ILE A 395 -12.61 15.10 6.09
C ILE A 395 -13.13 15.68 7.42
N ASP A 396 -14.40 16.03 7.47
CA ASP A 396 -15.03 16.56 8.67
C ASP A 396 -15.34 15.45 9.66
N LEU A 397 -15.28 15.77 10.96
CA LEU A 397 -15.74 14.89 12.03
C LEU A 397 -17.23 14.59 11.85
N VAL A 398 -17.60 13.32 11.94
CA VAL A 398 -19.01 12.90 11.87
C VAL A 398 -19.55 12.70 13.29
N GLU A 399 -20.42 13.61 13.75
CA GLU A 399 -21.17 13.49 15.01
C GLU A 399 -22.50 12.76 14.76
N LEU A 400 -22.73 11.61 15.48
CA LEU A 400 -23.84 10.66 15.32
C LEU A 400 -24.85 10.76 16.48
#